data_027b88c1aed69464802064309d68d557
#
_entry.id   027b88c1aed69464802064309d68d557
#
_cell.length_a   1.000
_cell.length_b   1.000
_cell.length_c   1.000
_cell.angle_alpha   90.00
_cell.angle_beta   90.00
_cell.angle_gamma   90.00
#
_symmetry.space_group_name_H-M   'P 1'
#
loop_
_entity.id
_entity.type
_entity.pdbx_description
1 polymer ?
#
loop_
_entity_poly.entity_id
_entity_poly.type
_entity_poly.pdbx_seq_one_letter_code
_entity_poly.pdbx_strand_id
1 'polypeptide(L)'
;MINIFFSVSNLKMDQNFFKKVRILDGGMGQELLARGMKPNGTLWSANALLQEKYHKLLLDTHLDFIKAGAEVIVTTTFTTRKSRLRDNNVFDKYEYLNKKAGEIAQKAKENYPNVLVAGGLPPQNLTYEADNSADDEMRENFNSQAKLLNPYIDFFYFDVLSSIREFKIAIESIKEFNKPYLLGAHISEGNTLPSGEKITKIINDIEHNRLMGIILSCVSPENFELNLEEIKNLGVPFGFKLNAFIKTNSKPNYNDAYKKHKTGNPNEFLGVRKDLTPEKMLEFAKKFKDAGATIIGGCCETTPLHIKAFSKLK
;
A
#
# COMPACT_ATOMS: atom_id res chain seq x y z
N MET A 1 15.97 32.12 -28.28
CA MET A 1 15.36 31.41 -27.13
C MET A 1 14.20 30.59 -27.68
N ILE A 2 14.39 29.30 -27.86
CA ILE A 2 13.36 28.40 -28.39
C ILE A 2 12.71 27.77 -27.16
N ASN A 3 11.47 28.20 -26.85
CA ASN A 3 10.64 27.58 -25.85
C ASN A 3 10.17 26.20 -26.35
N ILE A 4 10.84 25.16 -25.95
CA ILE A 4 10.37 23.78 -26.13
C ILE A 4 9.30 23.52 -25.06
N PHE A 5 8.05 23.77 -25.42
CA PHE A 5 6.91 23.24 -24.65
C PHE A 5 6.91 21.73 -24.82
N PHE A 6 7.40 21.00 -23.84
CA PHE A 6 7.06 19.58 -23.72
C PHE A 6 5.56 19.48 -23.45
N SER A 7 4.81 19.17 -24.49
CA SER A 7 3.44 18.66 -24.36
C SER A 7 3.54 17.33 -23.62
N VAL A 8 3.33 17.36 -22.30
CA VAL A 8 3.02 16.16 -21.53
C VAL A 8 1.66 15.70 -22.02
N SER A 9 1.65 14.75 -22.96
CA SER A 9 0.44 14.03 -23.31
C SER A 9 -0.07 13.41 -22.01
N ASN A 10 -1.19 13.89 -21.48
CA ASN A 10 -1.97 13.23 -20.45
C ASN A 10 -2.48 11.91 -21.02
N LEU A 11 -1.62 10.90 -21.07
CA LEU A 11 -2.03 9.52 -21.29
C LEU A 11 -2.96 9.17 -20.15
N LYS A 12 -4.25 9.16 -20.45
CA LYS A 12 -5.28 8.70 -19.50
C LYS A 12 -4.88 7.29 -19.07
N MET A 13 -4.63 7.10 -17.78
CA MET A 13 -4.28 5.81 -17.20
C MET A 13 -5.23 4.73 -17.70
N ASP A 14 -4.70 3.63 -18.25
CA ASP A 14 -5.51 2.51 -18.72
C ASP A 14 -6.15 1.78 -17.53
N GLN A 15 -7.46 1.90 -17.37
CA GLN A 15 -8.23 1.20 -16.33
C GLN A 15 -8.17 -0.33 -16.49
N ASN A 16 -7.78 -0.82 -17.68
CA ASN A 16 -7.61 -2.25 -17.93
C ASN A 16 -6.20 -2.75 -17.53
N PHE A 17 -5.35 -1.90 -16.99
CA PHE A 17 -3.98 -2.24 -16.63
C PHE A 17 -3.90 -3.54 -15.82
N PHE A 18 -4.78 -3.70 -14.83
CA PHE A 18 -4.81 -4.88 -13.97
C PHE A 18 -5.64 -6.08 -14.53
N LYS A 19 -6.16 -6.00 -15.75
CA LYS A 19 -6.72 -7.19 -16.42
C LYS A 19 -5.64 -8.19 -16.85
N LYS A 20 -4.38 -7.79 -16.85
CA LYS A 20 -3.21 -8.65 -17.04
C LYS A 20 -2.45 -8.75 -15.72
N VAL A 21 -1.67 -9.82 -15.56
CA VAL A 21 -0.80 -10.00 -14.40
C VAL A 21 0.15 -8.81 -14.28
N ARG A 22 0.13 -8.16 -13.12
CA ARG A 22 0.98 -7.02 -12.76
C ARG A 22 1.61 -7.22 -11.40
N ILE A 23 2.86 -6.87 -11.31
CA ILE A 23 3.66 -7.03 -10.09
C ILE A 23 3.77 -5.69 -9.39
N LEU A 24 3.33 -5.63 -8.14
CA LEU A 24 3.53 -4.51 -7.23
C LEU A 24 4.82 -4.70 -6.45
N ASP A 25 5.25 -3.66 -5.76
CA ASP A 25 6.39 -3.69 -4.84
C ASP A 25 6.12 -4.51 -3.56
N GLY A 26 7.08 -4.48 -2.64
CA GLY A 26 7.09 -5.23 -1.37
C GLY A 26 7.13 -4.35 -0.13
N GLY A 27 7.67 -4.91 0.95
CA GLY A 27 7.70 -4.35 2.29
C GLY A 27 8.71 -3.23 2.49
N MET A 28 8.44 -2.03 2.01
CA MET A 28 9.34 -0.88 2.07
C MET A 28 9.88 -0.60 3.48
N GLY A 29 9.03 -0.57 4.50
CA GLY A 29 9.44 -0.17 5.85
C GLY A 29 10.44 -1.12 6.49
N GLN A 30 10.22 -2.44 6.40
CA GLN A 30 11.14 -3.45 6.92
C GLN A 30 12.43 -3.49 6.11
N GLU A 31 12.35 -3.35 4.79
CA GLU A 31 13.53 -3.31 3.93
C GLU A 31 14.45 -2.12 4.29
N LEU A 32 13.90 -0.94 4.56
CA LEU A 32 14.67 0.21 5.02
C LEU A 32 15.37 -0.05 6.36
N LEU A 33 14.68 -0.69 7.31
CA LEU A 33 15.28 -1.08 8.60
C LEU A 33 16.39 -2.11 8.42
N ALA A 34 16.16 -3.12 7.59
CA ALA A 34 17.15 -4.16 7.26
C ALA A 34 18.42 -3.56 6.60
N ARG A 35 18.28 -2.49 5.83
CA ARG A 35 19.38 -1.74 5.21
C ARG A 35 20.05 -0.72 6.14
N GLY A 36 19.68 -0.68 7.40
CA GLY A 36 20.35 0.12 8.42
C GLY A 36 19.69 1.44 8.79
N MET A 37 18.49 1.74 8.29
CA MET A 37 17.70 2.86 8.83
C MET A 37 17.41 2.61 10.31
N LYS A 38 17.71 3.58 11.15
CA LYS A 38 17.44 3.47 12.59
C LYS A 38 15.98 3.80 12.87
N PRO A 39 15.29 3.05 13.76
CA PRO A 39 13.96 3.37 14.23
C PRO A 39 13.89 4.79 14.83
N ASN A 40 12.74 5.43 14.67
CA ASN A 40 12.45 6.74 15.26
C ASN A 40 10.99 6.78 15.71
N GLY A 41 10.75 6.58 17.00
CA GLY A 41 9.41 6.49 17.57
C GLY A 41 8.55 5.45 16.84
N THR A 42 7.39 5.89 16.39
CA THR A 42 6.46 5.07 15.56
C THR A 42 6.40 5.54 14.10
N LEU A 43 7.38 6.33 13.64
CA LEU A 43 7.42 6.87 12.27
C LEU A 43 7.69 5.80 11.22
N TRP A 44 8.33 4.69 11.59
CA TRP A 44 8.63 3.60 10.66
C TRP A 44 9.20 4.12 9.34
N SER A 45 8.57 3.82 8.18
CA SER A 45 9.05 4.26 6.86
C SER A 45 9.05 5.79 6.67
N ALA A 46 8.19 6.56 7.36
CA ALA A 46 8.21 8.02 7.30
C ALA A 46 9.53 8.62 7.82
N ASN A 47 10.28 7.88 8.65
CA ASN A 47 11.60 8.31 9.10
C ASN A 47 12.60 8.46 7.94
N ALA A 48 12.44 7.67 6.88
CA ALA A 48 13.28 7.81 5.67
C ALA A 48 13.01 9.12 4.90
N LEU A 49 11.82 9.69 5.06
CA LEU A 49 11.45 10.97 4.47
C LEU A 49 11.87 12.15 5.37
N LEU A 50 11.76 11.95 6.69
CA LEU A 50 12.07 12.99 7.69
C LEU A 50 13.57 13.30 7.75
N GLN A 51 14.42 12.30 7.60
CA GLN A 51 15.87 12.45 7.68
C GLN A 51 16.50 12.38 6.29
N GLU A 52 17.06 13.50 5.83
CA GLU A 52 17.65 13.64 4.49
C GLU A 52 18.72 12.57 4.19
N LYS A 53 19.50 12.17 5.20
CA LYS A 53 20.51 11.10 5.06
C LYS A 53 19.95 9.75 4.57
N TYR A 54 18.64 9.53 4.70
CA TYR A 54 17.97 8.31 4.23
C TYR A 54 17.24 8.47 2.90
N HIS A 55 17.20 9.67 2.29
CA HIS A 55 16.53 9.86 0.99
C HIS A 55 17.14 8.98 -0.09
N LYS A 56 18.49 8.87 -0.10
CA LYS A 56 19.17 7.98 -1.06
C LYS A 56 18.83 6.52 -0.80
N LEU A 57 18.80 6.09 0.46
CA LEU A 57 18.42 4.72 0.84
C LEU A 57 17.00 4.38 0.38
N LEU A 58 16.06 5.29 0.55
CA LEU A 58 14.68 5.14 0.11
C LEU A 58 14.58 5.03 -1.42
N LEU A 59 15.29 5.92 -2.14
CA LEU A 59 15.36 5.88 -3.60
C LEU A 59 15.94 4.55 -4.10
N ASP A 60 17.07 4.13 -3.53
CA ASP A 60 17.72 2.86 -3.91
C ASP A 60 16.80 1.66 -3.64
N THR A 61 16.02 1.70 -2.56
CA THR A 61 15.07 0.62 -2.23
C THR A 61 13.93 0.55 -3.25
N HIS A 62 13.36 1.68 -3.66
CA HIS A 62 12.39 1.71 -4.77
C HIS A 62 12.99 1.15 -6.06
N LEU A 63 14.22 1.57 -6.41
CA LEU A 63 14.92 1.08 -7.60
C LEU A 63 15.15 -0.43 -7.56
N ASP A 64 15.46 -1.00 -6.40
CA ASP A 64 15.68 -2.43 -6.27
C ASP A 64 14.37 -3.23 -6.41
N PHE A 65 13.24 -2.72 -5.94
CA PHE A 65 11.93 -3.31 -6.23
C PHE A 65 11.60 -3.25 -7.74
N ILE A 66 11.87 -2.13 -8.41
CA ILE A 66 11.69 -2.00 -9.86
C ILE A 66 12.58 -3.01 -10.61
N LYS A 67 13.87 -3.09 -10.29
CA LYS A 67 14.81 -4.05 -10.88
C LYS A 67 14.42 -5.51 -10.61
N ALA A 68 13.76 -5.78 -9.49
CA ALA A 68 13.19 -7.07 -9.17
C ALA A 68 11.95 -7.43 -10.00
N GLY A 69 11.40 -6.49 -10.73
CA GLY A 69 10.27 -6.69 -11.65
C GLY A 69 8.96 -6.05 -11.23
N ALA A 70 8.96 -5.18 -10.21
CA ALA A 70 7.78 -4.38 -9.89
C ALA A 70 7.43 -3.43 -11.05
N GLU A 71 6.17 -3.46 -11.47
CA GLU A 71 5.58 -2.55 -12.47
C GLU A 71 4.81 -1.40 -11.80
N VAL A 72 4.54 -1.55 -10.52
CA VAL A 72 3.93 -0.52 -9.67
C VAL A 72 4.76 -0.40 -8.40
N ILE A 73 5.15 0.83 -8.07
CA ILE A 73 5.71 1.18 -6.75
C ILE A 73 4.72 2.06 -6.01
N VAL A 74 4.62 1.86 -4.70
CA VAL A 74 3.73 2.64 -3.83
C VAL A 74 4.53 3.74 -3.14
N THR A 75 4.01 4.97 -3.11
CA THR A 75 4.63 6.07 -2.34
C THR A 75 4.79 5.68 -0.87
N THR A 76 5.89 6.10 -0.23
CA THR A 76 6.20 5.75 1.16
C THR A 76 5.39 6.58 2.15
N THR A 77 4.06 6.51 2.05
CA THR A 77 3.13 7.40 2.75
C THR A 77 2.29 6.74 3.83
N PHE A 78 2.52 5.47 4.13
CA PHE A 78 1.71 4.74 5.13
C PHE A 78 1.73 5.41 6.51
N THR A 79 2.88 5.91 6.95
CA THR A 79 3.04 6.54 8.26
C THR A 79 3.19 8.06 8.20
N THR A 80 2.96 8.72 7.04
CA THR A 80 2.90 10.18 6.92
C THR A 80 1.50 10.76 7.16
N ARG A 81 0.55 9.95 7.61
CA ARG A 81 -0.80 10.39 8.00
C ARG A 81 -0.77 11.29 9.23
N LYS A 82 -1.72 12.20 9.34
CA LYS A 82 -1.76 13.25 10.39
C LYS A 82 -1.66 12.68 11.80
N SER A 83 -2.44 11.62 12.11
CA SER A 83 -2.43 10.99 13.43
C SER A 83 -1.03 10.50 13.83
N ARG A 84 -0.33 9.80 12.92
CA ARG A 84 0.99 9.25 13.18
C ARG A 84 2.06 10.35 13.39
N LEU A 85 1.97 11.43 12.62
CA LEU A 85 2.90 12.54 12.75
C LEU A 85 2.67 13.33 14.05
N ARG A 86 1.41 13.47 14.50
CA ARG A 86 1.07 14.04 15.82
C ARG A 86 1.63 13.19 16.96
N ASP A 87 1.47 11.87 16.91
CA ASP A 87 2.00 10.93 17.90
C ASP A 87 3.53 11.03 18.07
N ASN A 88 4.24 11.55 17.07
CA ASN A 88 5.70 11.70 17.06
C ASN A 88 6.18 13.16 17.09
N ASN A 89 5.28 14.13 17.33
CA ASN A 89 5.58 15.56 17.41
C ASN A 89 6.27 16.14 16.16
N VAL A 90 5.90 15.64 14.98
CA VAL A 90 6.42 16.11 13.68
C VAL A 90 5.30 16.45 12.69
N PHE A 91 4.15 16.84 13.21
CA PHE A 91 2.98 17.19 12.38
C PHE A 91 3.24 18.41 11.48
N ASP A 92 4.08 19.34 11.88
CA ASP A 92 4.53 20.47 11.08
C ASP A 92 5.21 20.06 9.76
N LYS A 93 5.68 18.82 9.67
CA LYS A 93 6.28 18.24 8.45
C LYS A 93 5.30 17.52 7.53
N TYR A 94 4.00 17.50 7.83
CA TYR A 94 2.99 16.73 7.09
C TYR A 94 3.05 16.97 5.58
N GLU A 95 3.00 18.23 5.17
CA GLU A 95 3.04 18.59 3.75
C GLU A 95 4.37 18.19 3.09
N TYR A 96 5.48 18.52 3.75
CA TYR A 96 6.82 18.19 3.26
C TYR A 96 7.01 16.68 3.05
N LEU A 97 6.63 15.86 4.05
CA LEU A 97 6.85 14.41 3.98
C LEU A 97 6.03 13.74 2.87
N ASN A 98 4.77 14.15 2.69
CA ASN A 98 3.93 13.58 1.63
C ASN A 98 4.42 14.00 0.24
N LYS A 99 4.82 15.26 0.03
CA LYS A 99 5.41 15.71 -1.24
C LYS A 99 6.74 15.00 -1.51
N LYS A 100 7.61 14.89 -0.50
CA LYS A 100 8.91 14.22 -0.61
C LYS A 100 8.76 12.74 -1.00
N ALA A 101 7.75 12.04 -0.45
CA ALA A 101 7.46 10.67 -0.85
C ALA A 101 7.11 10.55 -2.34
N GLY A 102 6.29 11.48 -2.84
CA GLY A 102 5.96 11.56 -4.26
C GLY A 102 7.17 11.87 -5.14
N GLU A 103 7.98 12.86 -4.75
CA GLU A 103 9.21 13.25 -5.48
C GLU A 103 10.19 12.08 -5.61
N ILE A 104 10.44 11.34 -4.51
CA ILE A 104 11.37 10.20 -4.52
C ILE A 104 10.83 9.05 -5.38
N ALA A 105 9.53 8.78 -5.31
CA ALA A 105 8.91 7.76 -6.16
C ALA A 105 8.98 8.14 -7.65
N GLN A 106 8.75 9.39 -8.02
CA GLN A 106 8.93 9.88 -9.40
C GLN A 106 10.38 9.78 -9.86
N LYS A 107 11.33 10.12 -9.00
CA LYS A 107 12.76 9.97 -9.30
C LYS A 107 13.15 8.50 -9.51
N ALA A 108 12.58 7.58 -8.77
CA ALA A 108 12.80 6.14 -9.00
C ALA A 108 12.26 5.66 -10.36
N LYS A 109 11.15 6.23 -10.81
CA LYS A 109 10.51 5.92 -12.10
C LYS A 109 11.24 6.55 -13.29
N GLU A 110 12.06 7.58 -13.11
CA GLU A 110 12.61 8.44 -14.18
C GLU A 110 13.22 7.64 -15.34
N ASN A 111 13.95 6.56 -15.03
CA ASN A 111 14.57 5.67 -16.02
C ASN A 111 13.75 4.42 -16.34
N TYR A 112 12.50 4.35 -15.85
CA TYR A 112 11.61 3.20 -16.00
C TYR A 112 10.20 3.66 -16.43
N PRO A 113 10.03 4.13 -17.68
CA PRO A 113 8.80 4.81 -18.12
C PRO A 113 7.54 3.95 -18.03
N ASN A 114 7.68 2.62 -18.03
CA ASN A 114 6.57 1.67 -17.92
C ASN A 114 6.17 1.36 -16.48
N VAL A 115 6.92 1.84 -15.49
CA VAL A 115 6.57 1.69 -14.07
C VAL A 115 5.57 2.76 -13.68
N LEU A 116 4.54 2.38 -12.94
CA LEU A 116 3.54 3.28 -12.41
C LEU A 116 3.80 3.59 -10.94
N VAL A 117 3.45 4.80 -10.54
CA VAL A 117 3.49 5.24 -9.14
C VAL A 117 2.07 5.26 -8.57
N ALA A 118 1.80 4.42 -7.59
CA ALA A 118 0.58 4.41 -6.82
C ALA A 118 0.70 5.33 -5.61
N GLY A 119 -0.25 6.25 -5.43
CA GLY A 119 -0.33 7.09 -4.24
C GLY A 119 -0.96 6.33 -3.09
N GLY A 120 -0.15 5.86 -2.14
CA GLY A 120 -0.62 5.12 -0.98
C GLY A 120 -1.41 6.00 -0.01
N LEU A 121 -2.68 5.69 0.17
CA LEU A 121 -3.59 6.31 1.15
C LEU A 121 -3.94 5.26 2.23
N PRO A 122 -3.26 5.28 3.38
CA PRO A 122 -3.48 4.33 4.48
C PRO A 122 -4.73 4.68 5.29
N PRO A 123 -5.18 3.80 6.21
CA PRO A 123 -6.15 4.17 7.24
C PRO A 123 -5.66 5.41 7.99
N GLN A 124 -6.54 6.38 8.21
CA GLN A 124 -6.09 7.70 8.68
C GLN A 124 -5.77 7.73 10.18
N ASN A 125 -6.39 6.86 10.99
CA ASN A 125 -6.15 6.81 12.43
C ASN A 125 -5.65 5.43 12.88
N LEU A 126 -6.46 4.38 12.71
CA LEU A 126 -6.18 3.04 13.23
C LEU A 126 -5.75 2.11 12.09
N THR A 127 -4.74 1.27 12.35
CA THR A 127 -4.31 0.22 11.42
C THR A 127 -4.90 -1.11 11.87
N TYR A 128 -5.47 -1.88 10.94
CA TYR A 128 -6.11 -3.19 11.17
C TYR A 128 -7.36 -3.16 12.06
N GLU A 129 -7.91 -2.00 12.28
CA GLU A 129 -9.15 -1.77 13.01
C GLU A 129 -10.03 -0.79 12.24
N ALA A 130 -11.34 -0.91 12.35
CA ALA A 130 -12.27 0.04 11.74
C ALA A 130 -12.13 1.42 12.40
N ASP A 131 -12.02 2.46 11.60
CA ASP A 131 -11.92 3.84 12.08
C ASP A 131 -13.33 4.34 12.48
N ASN A 132 -13.45 4.82 13.70
CA ASN A 132 -14.70 5.36 14.27
C ASN A 132 -14.69 6.89 14.38
N SER A 133 -13.72 7.59 13.78
CA SER A 133 -13.72 9.05 13.73
C SER A 133 -14.91 9.60 12.93
N ALA A 134 -15.20 10.89 13.07
CA ALA A 134 -16.28 11.53 12.32
C ALA A 134 -16.01 11.47 10.81
N ASP A 135 -17.08 11.35 10.01
CA ASP A 135 -16.98 11.24 8.54
C ASP A 135 -16.24 12.43 7.92
N ASP A 136 -16.51 13.64 8.39
CA ASP A 136 -15.88 14.85 7.87
C ASP A 136 -14.39 14.92 8.20
N GLU A 137 -13.99 14.46 9.39
CA GLU A 137 -12.58 14.37 9.75
C GLU A 137 -11.86 13.34 8.88
N MET A 138 -12.45 12.16 8.70
CA MET A 138 -11.89 11.10 7.87
C MET A 138 -11.77 11.56 6.41
N ARG A 139 -12.82 12.19 5.87
CA ARG A 139 -12.85 12.77 4.51
C ARG A 139 -11.76 13.81 4.32
N GLU A 140 -11.62 14.75 5.25
CA GLU A 140 -10.59 15.79 5.19
C GLU A 140 -9.18 15.19 5.28
N ASN A 141 -8.96 14.17 6.10
CA ASN A 141 -7.68 13.52 6.24
C ASN A 141 -7.26 12.77 4.95
N PHE A 142 -8.17 12.03 4.31
CA PHE A 142 -7.91 11.40 3.03
C PHE A 142 -7.70 12.44 1.91
N ASN A 143 -8.57 13.44 1.81
CA ASN A 143 -8.48 14.47 0.78
C ASN A 143 -7.17 15.25 0.87
N SER A 144 -6.79 15.71 2.07
CA SER A 144 -5.56 16.48 2.25
C SER A 144 -4.30 15.69 1.87
N GLN A 145 -4.24 14.39 2.19
CA GLN A 145 -3.12 13.53 1.79
C GLN A 145 -3.14 13.28 0.28
N ALA A 146 -4.30 12.97 -0.28
CA ALA A 146 -4.49 12.77 -1.71
C ALA A 146 -4.08 14.01 -2.53
N LYS A 147 -4.45 15.21 -2.09
CA LYS A 147 -4.07 16.47 -2.72
C LYS A 147 -2.56 16.66 -2.82
N LEU A 148 -1.83 16.33 -1.76
CA LEU A 148 -0.37 16.42 -1.74
C LEU A 148 0.30 15.40 -2.69
N LEU A 149 -0.29 14.22 -2.84
CA LEU A 149 0.24 13.14 -3.67
C LEU A 149 -0.16 13.26 -5.15
N ASN A 150 -1.31 13.88 -5.43
CA ASN A 150 -1.90 13.91 -6.77
C ASN A 150 -0.94 14.33 -7.90
N PRO A 151 -0.02 15.32 -7.74
CA PRO A 151 0.93 15.69 -8.80
C PRO A 151 1.95 14.61 -9.15
N TYR A 152 2.19 13.64 -8.28
CA TYR A 152 3.31 12.68 -8.36
C TYR A 152 2.87 11.25 -8.69
N ILE A 153 1.58 10.97 -8.85
CA ILE A 153 1.05 9.61 -8.94
C ILE A 153 0.27 9.37 -10.22
N ASP A 154 0.26 8.12 -10.66
CA ASP A 154 -0.55 7.67 -11.79
C ASP A 154 -1.99 7.33 -11.35
N PHE A 155 -2.17 6.72 -10.16
CA PHE A 155 -3.45 6.36 -9.56
C PHE A 155 -3.36 6.33 -8.03
N PHE A 156 -4.51 6.33 -7.33
CA PHE A 156 -4.57 6.18 -5.88
C PHE A 156 -4.61 4.71 -5.46
N TYR A 157 -3.97 4.38 -4.36
CA TYR A 157 -4.06 3.07 -3.75
C TYR A 157 -4.51 3.21 -2.29
N PHE A 158 -5.74 2.82 -2.00
CA PHE A 158 -6.22 2.73 -0.63
C PHE A 158 -5.64 1.48 0.01
N ASP A 159 -4.70 1.66 0.92
CA ASP A 159 -3.90 0.56 1.47
C ASP A 159 -4.41 0.13 2.85
N VAL A 160 -4.81 -1.14 2.99
CA VAL A 160 -5.13 -1.76 4.29
C VAL A 160 -6.38 -1.18 4.98
N LEU A 161 -7.41 -0.74 4.25
CA LEU A 161 -8.63 -0.23 4.85
C LEU A 161 -9.47 -1.34 5.49
N SER A 162 -10.17 -1.02 6.57
CA SER A 162 -10.75 -1.96 7.53
C SER A 162 -12.28 -1.99 7.56
N SER A 163 -12.96 -1.12 6.81
CA SER A 163 -14.43 -1.08 6.75
C SER A 163 -14.96 -0.56 5.42
N ILE A 164 -16.20 -0.93 5.08
CA ILE A 164 -16.89 -0.38 3.89
C ILE A 164 -17.11 1.12 4.04
N ARG A 165 -17.36 1.60 5.25
CA ARG A 165 -17.47 3.03 5.54
C ARG A 165 -16.20 3.79 5.15
N GLU A 166 -15.01 3.28 5.55
CA GLU A 166 -13.73 3.89 5.15
C GLU A 166 -13.57 3.92 3.63
N PHE A 167 -13.90 2.82 2.92
CA PHE A 167 -13.84 2.80 1.45
C PHE A 167 -14.71 3.89 0.83
N LYS A 168 -15.96 4.03 1.26
CA LYS A 168 -16.88 5.05 0.74
C LYS A 168 -16.32 6.46 0.91
N ILE A 169 -15.90 6.78 2.13
CA ILE A 169 -15.37 8.11 2.45
C ILE A 169 -14.06 8.38 1.69
N ALA A 170 -13.16 7.40 1.63
CA ALA A 170 -11.89 7.53 0.93
C ALA A 170 -12.08 7.74 -0.58
N ILE A 171 -12.97 6.99 -1.22
CA ILE A 171 -13.29 7.14 -2.66
C ILE A 171 -13.90 8.51 -2.94
N GLU A 172 -14.82 8.95 -2.08
CA GLU A 172 -15.44 10.27 -2.19
C GLU A 172 -14.42 11.40 -2.04
N SER A 173 -13.46 11.24 -1.13
CA SER A 173 -12.40 12.22 -0.85
C SER A 173 -11.46 12.49 -2.02
N ILE A 174 -11.35 11.57 -2.98
CA ILE A 174 -10.48 11.73 -4.16
C ILE A 174 -11.24 12.04 -5.44
N LYS A 175 -12.55 12.31 -5.35
CA LYS A 175 -13.44 12.47 -6.52
C LYS A 175 -13.00 13.61 -7.44
N GLU A 176 -12.55 14.71 -6.86
CA GLU A 176 -12.12 15.91 -7.59
C GLU A 176 -10.85 15.69 -8.44
N PHE A 177 -9.97 14.72 -8.07
CA PHE A 177 -8.72 14.49 -8.79
C PHE A 177 -8.88 13.67 -10.06
N ASN A 178 -10.04 13.07 -10.28
CA ASN A 178 -10.39 12.30 -11.48
C ASN A 178 -9.36 11.22 -11.89
N LYS A 179 -8.64 10.65 -10.91
CA LYS A 179 -7.70 9.54 -11.11
C LYS A 179 -8.35 8.21 -10.77
N PRO A 180 -7.94 7.11 -11.44
CA PRO A 180 -8.37 5.77 -11.04
C PRO A 180 -7.82 5.39 -9.66
N TYR A 181 -8.35 4.31 -9.10
CA TYR A 181 -7.92 3.81 -7.81
C TYR A 181 -7.95 2.28 -7.72
N LEU A 182 -7.06 1.76 -6.88
CA LEU A 182 -6.98 0.37 -6.44
C LEU A 182 -7.43 0.29 -4.98
N LEU A 183 -8.29 -0.69 -4.63
CA LEU A 183 -8.71 -0.90 -3.25
C LEU A 183 -7.90 -2.02 -2.59
N GLY A 184 -7.33 -1.72 -1.44
CA GLY A 184 -6.67 -2.68 -0.56
C GLY A 184 -7.47 -2.89 0.72
N ALA A 185 -8.24 -3.97 0.77
CA ALA A 185 -9.00 -4.37 1.94
C ALA A 185 -8.11 -5.17 2.90
N HIS A 186 -8.31 -5.01 4.21
CA HIS A 186 -7.61 -5.80 5.21
C HIS A 186 -8.51 -6.87 5.81
N ILE A 187 -8.05 -8.11 5.79
CA ILE A 187 -8.64 -9.24 6.51
C ILE A 187 -7.50 -9.99 7.19
N SER A 188 -7.33 -9.79 8.51
CA SER A 188 -6.24 -10.43 9.26
C SER A 188 -6.43 -11.94 9.35
N GLU A 189 -7.63 -12.36 9.74
CA GLU A 189 -8.06 -13.74 9.91
C GLU A 189 -9.54 -13.88 9.57
N GLY A 190 -9.94 -15.09 9.17
CA GLY A 190 -11.32 -15.34 8.77
C GLY A 190 -11.66 -14.68 7.43
N ASN A 191 -12.92 -14.28 7.26
CA ASN A 191 -13.47 -13.80 5.99
C ASN A 191 -14.29 -12.51 6.11
N THR A 192 -14.05 -11.73 7.15
CA THR A 192 -14.68 -10.42 7.37
C THR A 192 -13.62 -9.34 7.51
N LEU A 193 -13.97 -8.12 7.09
CA LEU A 193 -13.20 -6.94 7.43
C LEU A 193 -13.15 -6.75 8.95
N PRO A 194 -12.21 -5.99 9.50
CA PRO A 194 -12.17 -5.66 10.93
C PRO A 194 -13.48 -5.06 11.48
N SER A 195 -14.28 -4.40 10.63
CA SER A 195 -15.65 -3.92 10.96
C SER A 195 -16.70 -5.02 11.08
N GLY A 196 -16.38 -6.28 10.73
CA GLY A 196 -17.31 -7.41 10.73
C GLY A 196 -18.06 -7.62 9.40
N GLU A 197 -17.86 -6.78 8.41
CA GLU A 197 -18.54 -6.86 7.12
C GLU A 197 -17.83 -7.85 6.19
N LYS A 198 -18.59 -8.48 5.30
CA LYS A 198 -18.05 -9.33 4.23
C LYS A 198 -17.43 -8.48 3.11
N ILE A 199 -16.31 -8.94 2.54
CA ILE A 199 -15.68 -8.29 1.39
C ILE A 199 -16.62 -8.20 0.17
N THR A 200 -17.53 -9.15 0.03
CA THR A 200 -18.52 -9.17 -1.05
C THR A 200 -19.47 -7.98 -1.05
N LYS A 201 -19.65 -7.31 0.08
CA LYS A 201 -20.45 -6.07 0.16
C LYS A 201 -19.75 -4.86 -0.45
N ILE A 202 -18.42 -4.87 -0.57
CA ILE A 202 -17.66 -3.73 -1.08
C ILE A 202 -18.21 -3.32 -2.46
N ILE A 203 -18.34 -4.30 -3.38
CA ILE A 203 -18.70 -4.02 -4.78
C ILE A 203 -20.09 -3.39 -4.91
N ASN A 204 -21.01 -3.69 -4.01
CA ASN A 204 -22.38 -3.15 -4.06
C ASN A 204 -22.47 -1.74 -3.48
N ASP A 205 -21.47 -1.33 -2.72
CA ASP A 205 -21.52 -0.14 -1.87
C ASP A 205 -20.62 1.01 -2.33
N ILE A 206 -19.77 0.78 -3.34
CA ILE A 206 -18.80 1.78 -3.83
C ILE A 206 -19.06 2.21 -5.27
N GLU A 207 -18.47 3.34 -5.69
CA GLU A 207 -18.43 3.79 -7.08
C GLU A 207 -17.40 2.97 -7.88
N HIS A 208 -17.77 2.44 -9.06
CA HIS A 208 -16.90 1.57 -9.86
C HIS A 208 -16.21 2.26 -11.03
N ASN A 209 -16.65 3.45 -11.43
CA ASN A 209 -16.22 4.08 -12.68
C ASN A 209 -14.71 4.27 -12.81
N ARG A 210 -13.99 4.32 -11.68
CA ARG A 210 -12.54 4.52 -11.62
C ARG A 210 -11.82 3.38 -10.90
N LEU A 211 -12.55 2.33 -10.53
CA LEU A 211 -11.98 1.16 -9.85
C LEU A 211 -11.15 0.34 -10.82
N MET A 212 -9.90 0.08 -10.47
CA MET A 212 -8.99 -0.75 -11.24
C MET A 212 -8.96 -2.21 -10.78
N GLY A 213 -9.29 -2.46 -9.52
CA GLY A 213 -9.30 -3.78 -8.91
C GLY A 213 -9.40 -3.72 -7.40
N ILE A 214 -9.54 -4.89 -6.78
CA ILE A 214 -9.60 -5.07 -5.33
C ILE A 214 -8.55 -6.10 -4.91
N ILE A 215 -7.76 -5.78 -3.89
CA ILE A 215 -6.78 -6.71 -3.33
C ILE A 215 -6.97 -6.86 -1.82
N LEU A 216 -6.55 -8.01 -1.30
CA LEU A 216 -6.31 -8.13 0.14
C LEU A 216 -4.90 -7.64 0.45
N SER A 217 -4.81 -6.62 1.30
CA SER A 217 -3.57 -5.96 1.65
C SER A 217 -3.07 -6.38 3.01
N CYS A 218 -1.77 -6.67 3.10
CA CYS A 218 -1.10 -7.11 4.32
C CYS A 218 -1.75 -8.36 4.94
N VAL A 219 -1.97 -9.37 4.12
CA VAL A 219 -2.63 -10.63 4.44
C VAL A 219 -1.62 -11.77 4.40
N SER A 220 -1.77 -12.78 5.29
CA SER A 220 -1.00 -14.02 5.16
C SER A 220 -1.45 -14.83 3.95
N PRO A 221 -0.55 -15.64 3.35
CA PRO A 221 -0.92 -16.50 2.21
C PRO A 221 -2.12 -17.39 2.51
N GLU A 222 -2.15 -17.98 3.68
CA GLU A 222 -3.21 -18.90 4.12
C GLU A 222 -4.56 -18.18 4.27
N ASN A 223 -4.54 -16.96 4.79
CA ASN A 223 -5.80 -16.21 4.92
C ASN A 223 -6.27 -15.63 3.58
N PHE A 224 -5.35 -15.33 2.66
CA PHE A 224 -5.74 -15.00 1.28
C PHE A 224 -6.39 -16.20 0.61
N GLU A 225 -5.83 -17.40 0.79
CA GLU A 225 -6.39 -18.65 0.25
C GLU A 225 -7.82 -18.89 0.77
N LEU A 226 -8.06 -18.66 2.07
CA LEU A 226 -9.40 -18.79 2.67
C LEU A 226 -10.42 -17.86 2.00
N ASN A 227 -10.01 -16.68 1.55
CA ASN A 227 -10.88 -15.67 0.96
C ASN A 227 -10.90 -15.69 -0.58
N LEU A 228 -10.19 -16.62 -1.21
CA LEU A 228 -9.95 -16.63 -2.66
C LEU A 228 -11.24 -16.67 -3.47
N GLU A 229 -12.20 -17.52 -3.10
CA GLU A 229 -13.47 -17.64 -3.82
C GLU A 229 -14.35 -16.39 -3.62
N GLU A 230 -14.34 -15.78 -2.45
CA GLU A 230 -15.11 -14.56 -2.20
C GLU A 230 -14.55 -13.38 -3.03
N ILE A 231 -13.23 -13.19 -3.07
CA ILE A 231 -12.62 -12.08 -3.82
C ILE A 231 -12.71 -12.28 -5.33
N LYS A 232 -12.56 -13.51 -5.81
CA LYS A 232 -12.72 -13.87 -7.24
C LYS A 232 -14.11 -13.53 -7.77
N ASN A 233 -15.13 -13.74 -6.95
CA ASN A 233 -16.52 -13.51 -7.33
C ASN A 233 -16.97 -12.04 -7.31
N LEU A 234 -16.05 -11.10 -6.98
CA LEU A 234 -16.36 -9.67 -7.06
C LEU A 234 -16.50 -9.14 -8.49
N GLY A 235 -16.10 -9.90 -9.52
CA GLY A 235 -16.26 -9.52 -10.93
C GLY A 235 -15.32 -8.41 -11.41
N VAL A 236 -14.28 -8.08 -10.65
CA VAL A 236 -13.25 -7.09 -10.97
C VAL A 236 -11.87 -7.72 -10.89
N PRO A 237 -10.81 -7.12 -11.49
CA PRO A 237 -9.45 -7.58 -11.27
C PRO A 237 -9.15 -7.68 -9.78
N PHE A 238 -8.54 -8.77 -9.35
CA PHE A 238 -8.27 -9.01 -7.94
C PHE A 238 -6.85 -9.51 -7.70
N GLY A 239 -6.43 -9.49 -6.44
CA GLY A 239 -5.12 -9.97 -6.05
C GLY A 239 -4.77 -9.69 -4.60
N PHE A 240 -3.47 -9.50 -4.34
CA PHE A 240 -2.95 -9.47 -2.99
C PHE A 240 -1.67 -8.66 -2.84
N LYS A 241 -1.40 -8.22 -1.61
CA LYS A 241 -0.07 -7.91 -1.08
C LYS A 241 0.17 -8.79 0.15
N LEU A 242 0.93 -9.89 -0.03
CA LEU A 242 1.17 -10.87 1.03
C LEU A 242 2.15 -10.34 2.08
N ASN A 243 1.92 -10.68 3.34
CA ASN A 243 2.86 -10.47 4.43
C ASN A 243 3.45 -11.80 4.95
N ALA A 244 4.49 -11.70 5.77
CA ALA A 244 5.10 -12.84 6.44
C ALA A 244 5.17 -12.64 7.96
N PHE A 245 4.09 -12.18 8.58
CA PHE A 245 3.98 -12.11 10.03
C PHE A 245 3.61 -13.47 10.65
N ILE A 246 4.19 -13.80 11.82
CA ILE A 246 3.76 -14.94 12.63
C ILE A 246 2.36 -14.68 13.21
N LYS A 247 2.16 -13.50 13.79
CA LYS A 247 0.86 -13.07 14.29
C LYS A 247 0.06 -12.46 13.14
N THR A 248 -0.84 -13.24 12.58
CA THR A 248 -1.72 -12.77 11.50
C THR A 248 -2.84 -11.88 12.04
N ASN A 249 -3.36 -12.20 13.23
CA ASN A 249 -4.33 -11.34 13.94
C ASN A 249 -3.60 -10.36 14.85
N SER A 250 -3.63 -9.10 14.48
CA SER A 250 -3.01 -8.02 15.23
C SER A 250 -3.90 -7.46 16.36
N LYS A 251 -5.18 -7.88 16.41
CA LYS A 251 -6.10 -7.47 17.49
C LYS A 251 -5.81 -8.22 18.83
N PRO A 252 -6.19 -7.62 19.97
CA PRO A 252 -6.89 -6.33 20.07
C PRO A 252 -5.95 -5.12 20.15
N ASN A 253 -4.64 -5.27 20.16
CA ASN A 253 -3.73 -4.25 20.69
C ASN A 253 -2.67 -3.77 19.71
N TYR A 254 -2.86 -3.90 18.38
CA TYR A 254 -1.83 -3.48 17.43
C TYR A 254 -1.43 -2.01 17.62
N ASN A 255 -2.41 -1.10 17.65
CA ASN A 255 -2.13 0.33 17.72
C ASN A 255 -1.49 0.72 19.04
N ASP A 256 -1.93 0.15 20.16
CA ASP A 256 -1.37 0.39 21.49
C ASP A 256 0.02 -0.25 21.65
N ALA A 257 0.19 -1.49 21.20
CA ALA A 257 1.47 -2.18 21.22
C ALA A 257 2.51 -1.42 20.40
N TYR A 258 2.15 -0.95 19.20
CA TYR A 258 3.04 -0.18 18.33
C TYR A 258 3.46 1.15 18.97
N LYS A 259 2.52 1.87 19.59
CA LYS A 259 2.81 3.11 20.33
C LYS A 259 3.69 2.85 21.55
N LYS A 260 3.42 1.77 22.30
CA LYS A 260 4.16 1.42 23.52
C LYS A 260 5.61 1.09 23.24
N HIS A 261 5.90 0.30 22.22
CA HIS A 261 7.26 -0.15 21.92
C HIS A 261 8.12 0.94 21.28
N LYS A 262 7.52 1.92 20.59
CA LYS A 262 8.21 3.07 19.95
C LYS A 262 9.41 2.68 19.06
N THR A 263 9.42 1.44 18.56
CA THR A 263 10.53 0.89 17.79
C THR A 263 10.45 1.21 16.31
N GLY A 264 9.31 1.76 15.89
CA GLY A 264 9.02 1.97 14.48
C GLY A 264 8.99 0.67 13.66
N ASN A 265 9.02 -0.49 14.33
CA ASN A 265 9.03 -1.81 13.69
C ASN A 265 7.89 -2.67 14.22
N PRO A 266 6.81 -2.88 13.44
CA PRO A 266 5.70 -3.73 13.86
C PRO A 266 6.11 -5.20 14.07
N ASN A 267 7.26 -5.64 13.56
CA ASN A 267 7.71 -7.01 13.67
C ASN A 267 8.10 -7.41 15.08
N GLU A 268 8.46 -6.48 15.94
CA GLU A 268 8.86 -6.83 17.32
C GLU A 268 7.80 -7.60 18.08
N PHE A 269 6.54 -7.40 17.76
CA PHE A 269 5.44 -8.11 18.41
C PHE A 269 4.59 -8.97 17.47
N LEU A 270 4.67 -8.77 16.15
CA LEU A 270 4.01 -9.63 15.17
C LEU A 270 4.87 -10.83 14.77
N GLY A 271 6.20 -10.69 14.89
CA GLY A 271 7.17 -11.72 14.53
C GLY A 271 7.30 -11.92 13.02
N VAL A 272 8.33 -12.66 12.61
CA VAL A 272 8.69 -12.89 11.20
C VAL A 272 8.68 -14.37 10.88
N ARG A 273 7.92 -14.78 9.88
CA ARG A 273 7.87 -16.14 9.33
C ARG A 273 9.07 -16.40 8.40
N LYS A 274 10.03 -17.15 8.90
CA LYS A 274 11.23 -17.51 8.13
C LYS A 274 10.97 -18.61 7.09
N ASP A 275 9.88 -19.35 7.24
CA ASP A 275 9.44 -20.38 6.29
C ASP A 275 8.87 -19.80 4.99
N LEU A 276 8.39 -18.55 5.01
CA LEU A 276 7.88 -17.86 3.83
C LEU A 276 9.03 -17.25 3.01
N THR A 277 9.92 -18.11 2.51
CA THR A 277 10.99 -17.71 1.58
C THR A 277 10.42 -17.20 0.26
N PRO A 278 11.22 -16.52 -0.60
CA PRO A 278 10.78 -16.13 -1.94
C PRO A 278 10.19 -17.29 -2.76
N GLU A 279 10.76 -18.50 -2.66
CA GLU A 279 10.28 -19.69 -3.35
C GLU A 279 8.93 -20.15 -2.79
N LYS A 280 8.79 -20.17 -1.46
CA LYS A 280 7.54 -20.58 -0.82
C LYS A 280 6.41 -19.60 -1.10
N MET A 281 6.70 -18.29 -1.06
CA MET A 281 5.75 -17.25 -1.44
C MET A 281 5.34 -17.35 -2.92
N LEU A 282 6.28 -17.73 -3.81
CA LEU A 282 6.00 -17.96 -5.23
C LEU A 282 5.03 -19.12 -5.44
N GLU A 283 5.11 -20.20 -4.66
CA GLU A 283 4.17 -21.33 -4.74
C GLU A 283 2.72 -20.85 -4.47
N PHE A 284 2.53 -20.07 -3.40
CA PHE A 284 1.23 -19.46 -3.11
C PHE A 284 0.77 -18.52 -4.23
N ALA A 285 1.65 -17.60 -4.64
CA ALA A 285 1.33 -16.63 -5.67
C ALA A 285 0.97 -17.29 -7.01
N LYS A 286 1.62 -18.40 -7.37
CA LYS A 286 1.28 -19.20 -8.55
C LYS A 286 -0.12 -19.78 -8.43
N LYS A 287 -0.44 -20.42 -7.31
CA LYS A 287 -1.78 -20.96 -7.02
C LYS A 287 -2.86 -19.88 -7.18
N PHE A 288 -2.63 -18.71 -6.62
CA PHE A 288 -3.60 -17.61 -6.66
C PHE A 288 -3.73 -17.01 -8.07
N LYS A 289 -2.63 -16.88 -8.81
CA LYS A 289 -2.64 -16.48 -10.21
C LYS A 289 -3.42 -17.49 -11.06
N ASP A 290 -3.20 -18.80 -10.86
CA ASP A 290 -3.90 -19.86 -11.61
C ASP A 290 -5.41 -19.84 -11.31
N ALA A 291 -5.82 -19.34 -10.14
CA ALA A 291 -7.22 -19.06 -9.80
C ALA A 291 -7.76 -17.74 -10.37
N GLY A 292 -6.93 -16.94 -11.04
CA GLY A 292 -7.34 -15.72 -11.74
C GLY A 292 -6.84 -14.42 -11.12
N ALA A 293 -6.01 -14.44 -10.05
CA ALA A 293 -5.44 -13.22 -9.50
C ALA A 293 -4.46 -12.58 -10.50
N THR A 294 -4.65 -11.29 -10.74
CA THR A 294 -3.83 -10.52 -11.69
C THR A 294 -3.01 -9.42 -11.02
N ILE A 295 -3.26 -9.11 -9.76
CA ILE A 295 -2.58 -8.06 -9.00
C ILE A 295 -1.74 -8.73 -7.91
N ILE A 296 -0.43 -8.80 -8.09
CA ILE A 296 0.48 -9.62 -7.29
C ILE A 296 1.53 -8.74 -6.64
N GLY A 297 1.57 -8.71 -5.31
CA GLY A 297 2.53 -7.90 -4.58
C GLY A 297 2.89 -8.45 -3.22
N GLY A 298 3.88 -7.82 -2.63
CA GLY A 298 4.30 -8.07 -1.27
C GLY A 298 3.92 -6.93 -0.32
N CYS A 299 3.82 -7.24 0.95
CA CYS A 299 3.64 -6.30 2.05
C CYS A 299 4.76 -6.51 3.08
N CYS A 300 4.46 -6.36 4.35
CA CYS A 300 5.43 -6.51 5.43
C CYS A 300 6.23 -7.83 5.32
N GLU A 301 7.53 -7.75 5.58
CA GLU A 301 8.51 -8.88 5.52
C GLU A 301 8.77 -9.44 4.12
N THR A 302 8.28 -8.81 3.07
CA THR A 302 8.67 -9.18 1.71
C THR A 302 9.75 -8.22 1.18
N THR A 303 10.75 -8.80 0.53
CA THR A 303 11.96 -8.13 0.05
C THR A 303 11.99 -8.05 -1.48
N PRO A 304 12.95 -7.37 -2.11
CA PRO A 304 13.15 -7.44 -3.56
C PRO A 304 13.30 -8.86 -4.11
N LEU A 305 13.82 -9.81 -3.32
CA LEU A 305 13.92 -11.21 -3.74
C LEU A 305 12.55 -11.88 -3.89
N HIS A 306 11.59 -11.57 -3.02
CA HIS A 306 10.21 -12.04 -3.15
C HIS A 306 9.55 -11.47 -4.42
N ILE A 307 9.74 -10.18 -4.69
CA ILE A 307 9.21 -9.54 -5.90
C ILE A 307 9.86 -10.13 -7.16
N LYS A 308 11.16 -10.43 -7.13
CA LYS A 308 11.84 -11.13 -8.22
C LYS A 308 11.27 -12.55 -8.44
N ALA A 309 10.90 -13.24 -7.37
CA ALA A 309 10.21 -14.52 -7.50
C ALA A 309 8.83 -14.34 -8.16
N PHE A 310 8.01 -13.39 -7.69
CA PHE A 310 6.70 -13.09 -8.26
C PHE A 310 6.77 -12.66 -9.73
N SER A 311 7.82 -11.95 -10.15
CA SER A 311 7.97 -11.50 -11.54
C SER A 311 8.06 -12.65 -12.56
N LYS A 312 8.34 -13.88 -12.12
CA LYS A 312 8.31 -15.10 -12.96
C LYS A 312 6.88 -15.52 -13.36
N LEU A 313 5.87 -14.91 -12.78
CA LEU A 313 4.46 -15.22 -13.06
C LEU A 313 3.87 -14.43 -14.25
N LYS A 314 4.64 -13.53 -14.83
CA LYS A 314 4.27 -12.73 -16.03
C LYS A 314 4.26 -13.56 -17.29
#